data_adbb8c8650b360897334b71651226576
#
_entry.id   adbb8c8650b360897334b71651226576
#
_cell.length_a   1.000
_cell.length_b   1.000
_cell.length_c   1.000
_cell.angle_alpha   90.00
_cell.angle_beta   90.00
_cell.angle_gamma   90.00
#
_symmetry.space_group_name_H-M   'P 1'
#
loop_
_entity.id
_entity.type
_entity.pdbx_description
1 polymer ?
#
loop_
_entity_poly.entity_id
_entity_poly.type
_entity_poly.pdbx_seq_one_letter_code
_entity_poly.pdbx_strand_id
1 'polypeptide(L)'
;MGKSFIAANLSEVFAQLNKKVLVIDGDMRLGELHKMFNMSQHDGLADYLLQDKKHFSPIDGTRSDSEVPSLGVESFIHPTGMELIDFIPRGRQPHNPTSLLMGEKFNHLMAELKTQYDYIVIDSPPILAASDAMVLAQHADKVLIVTKFNHSIEGSWFMRSSK
;
A
#
# COMPACT_ATOMS: atom_id res chain seq x y z
N MET A 1 12.14 -0.18 -12.15
CA MET A 1 11.03 0.26 -13.00
C MET A 1 10.27 -0.95 -13.49
N GLY A 2 8.94 -0.90 -13.53
CA GLY A 2 8.08 -1.98 -14.05
C GLY A 2 7.17 -2.64 -13.00
N LYS A 3 7.43 -2.54 -11.71
CA LYS A 3 6.57 -3.12 -10.65
C LYS A 3 5.14 -2.59 -10.74
N SER A 4 4.98 -1.26 -10.67
CA SER A 4 3.67 -0.59 -10.74
C SER A 4 2.93 -0.90 -12.04
N PHE A 5 3.66 -0.96 -13.18
CA PHE A 5 3.10 -1.37 -14.46
C PHE A 5 2.56 -2.80 -14.42
N ILE A 6 3.32 -3.73 -13.82
CA ILE A 6 2.89 -5.12 -13.67
C ILE A 6 1.72 -5.22 -12.70
N ALA A 7 1.73 -4.46 -11.59
CA ALA A 7 0.62 -4.45 -10.64
C ALA A 7 -0.69 -3.99 -11.30
N ALA A 8 -0.68 -2.91 -12.07
CA ALA A 8 -1.86 -2.42 -12.78
C ALA A 8 -2.37 -3.43 -13.81
N ASN A 9 -1.48 -3.95 -14.67
CA ASN A 9 -1.90 -4.93 -15.70
C ASN A 9 -2.40 -6.25 -15.08
N LEU A 10 -1.79 -6.72 -14.00
CA LEU A 10 -2.26 -7.92 -13.29
C LEU A 10 -3.67 -7.73 -12.74
N SER A 11 -3.95 -6.53 -12.24
CA SER A 11 -5.29 -6.17 -11.73
C SER A 11 -6.33 -6.18 -12.84
N GLU A 12 -5.99 -5.69 -14.03
CA GLU A 12 -6.87 -5.76 -15.21
C GLU A 12 -7.14 -7.21 -15.61
N VAL A 13 -6.12 -8.09 -15.60
CA VAL A 13 -6.31 -9.50 -15.92
C VAL A 13 -7.28 -10.18 -14.94
N PHE A 14 -7.18 -9.89 -13.65
CA PHE A 14 -8.13 -10.44 -12.66
C PHE A 14 -9.54 -9.87 -12.85
N ALA A 15 -9.68 -8.60 -13.17
CA ALA A 15 -10.97 -7.98 -13.46
C ALA A 15 -11.63 -8.59 -14.71
N GLN A 16 -10.85 -8.86 -15.76
CA GLN A 16 -11.33 -9.59 -16.96
C GLN A 16 -11.83 -11.01 -16.64
N LEU A 17 -11.34 -11.61 -15.55
CA LEU A 17 -11.84 -12.87 -15.03
C LEU A 17 -13.06 -12.70 -14.10
N ASN A 18 -13.70 -11.53 -14.14
CA ASN A 18 -14.86 -11.16 -13.32
C ASN A 18 -14.58 -11.24 -11.81
N LYS A 19 -13.38 -10.79 -11.40
CA LYS A 19 -12.95 -10.71 -10.01
C LYS A 19 -12.90 -9.28 -9.52
N LYS A 20 -13.41 -9.04 -8.31
CA LYS A 20 -13.32 -7.73 -7.67
C LYS A 20 -11.91 -7.53 -7.11
N VAL A 21 -11.22 -6.51 -7.60
CA VAL A 21 -9.80 -6.27 -7.31
C VAL A 21 -9.62 -4.93 -6.61
N LEU A 22 -8.83 -4.93 -5.55
CA LEU A 22 -8.30 -3.72 -4.94
C LEU A 22 -6.82 -3.60 -5.25
N VAL A 23 -6.41 -2.44 -5.73
CA VAL A 23 -5.00 -2.10 -5.93
C VAL A 23 -4.57 -1.13 -4.84
N ILE A 24 -3.47 -1.40 -4.15
CA ILE A 24 -2.92 -0.56 -3.09
C ILE A 24 -1.52 -0.09 -3.46
N ASP A 25 -1.30 1.23 -3.48
CA ASP A 25 0.04 1.79 -3.59
C ASP A 25 0.73 1.77 -2.21
N GLY A 26 1.48 0.70 -1.95
CA GLY A 26 2.23 0.49 -0.72
C GLY A 26 3.61 1.18 -0.69
N ASP A 27 4.06 1.78 -1.79
CA ASP A 27 5.27 2.60 -1.81
C ASP A 27 4.97 4.02 -1.32
N MET A 28 4.82 4.17 -0.02
CA MET A 28 4.53 5.47 0.61
C MET A 28 5.66 6.50 0.44
N ARG A 29 6.84 6.10 -0.07
CA ARG A 29 8.00 6.98 -0.27
C ARG A 29 7.98 7.64 -1.64
N LEU A 30 7.84 6.81 -2.68
CA LEU A 30 8.00 7.24 -4.07
C LEU A 30 6.93 6.63 -4.99
N GLY A 31 5.82 6.08 -4.42
CA GLY A 31 4.75 5.47 -5.19
C GLY A 31 4.15 6.43 -6.21
N GLU A 32 4.05 5.97 -7.43
CA GLU A 32 3.51 6.71 -8.58
C GLU A 32 2.38 5.94 -9.28
N LEU A 33 1.83 4.92 -8.62
CA LEU A 33 0.79 4.07 -9.21
C LEU A 33 -0.47 4.88 -9.58
N HIS A 34 -0.78 5.93 -8.80
CA HIS A 34 -1.87 6.87 -9.08
C HIS A 34 -1.80 7.49 -10.50
N LYS A 35 -0.60 7.67 -11.06
CA LYS A 35 -0.43 8.21 -12.42
C LYS A 35 -0.94 7.24 -13.49
N MET A 36 -0.85 5.93 -13.24
CA MET A 36 -1.32 4.91 -14.18
C MET A 36 -2.85 4.89 -14.27
N PHE A 37 -3.52 5.21 -13.16
CA PHE A 37 -4.98 5.32 -13.10
C PHE A 37 -5.49 6.74 -13.37
N ASN A 38 -4.59 7.69 -13.68
CA ASN A 38 -4.90 9.12 -13.85
C ASN A 38 -5.69 9.70 -12.66
N MET A 39 -5.24 9.37 -11.45
CA MET A 39 -5.90 9.71 -10.18
C MET A 39 -5.01 10.58 -9.28
N SER A 40 -5.60 11.15 -8.23
CA SER A 40 -4.86 11.84 -7.17
C SER A 40 -4.06 10.85 -6.33
N GLN A 41 -2.93 11.30 -5.78
CA GLN A 41 -2.18 10.52 -4.78
C GLN A 41 -2.68 10.72 -3.35
N HIS A 42 -3.57 11.71 -3.12
CA HIS A 42 -4.08 12.08 -1.79
C HIS A 42 -5.25 11.18 -1.37
N ASP A 43 -5.64 11.31 -0.11
CA ASP A 43 -6.71 10.52 0.52
C ASP A 43 -6.46 9.03 0.33
N GLY A 44 -5.28 8.58 0.77
CA GLY A 44 -4.80 7.23 0.57
C GLY A 44 -4.37 6.51 1.84
N LEU A 45 -3.59 5.45 1.66
CA LEU A 45 -3.18 4.51 2.71
C LEU A 45 -2.51 5.21 3.90
N ALA A 46 -1.54 6.11 3.64
CA ALA A 46 -0.87 6.82 4.72
C ALA A 46 -1.81 7.76 5.47
N ASP A 47 -2.76 8.40 4.76
CA ASP A 47 -3.74 9.30 5.36
C ASP A 47 -4.68 8.52 6.28
N TYR A 48 -5.16 7.35 5.84
CA TYR A 48 -5.96 6.46 6.68
C TYR A 48 -5.19 6.02 7.94
N LEU A 49 -3.95 5.54 7.78
CA LEU A 49 -3.17 5.00 8.89
C LEU A 49 -2.77 6.08 9.92
N LEU A 50 -2.69 7.34 9.52
CA LEU A 50 -2.31 8.46 10.38
C LEU A 50 -3.47 9.05 11.20
N GLN A 51 -4.74 8.72 10.90
CA GLN A 51 -5.92 9.34 11.54
C GLN A 51 -5.94 9.19 13.08
N ASP A 52 -5.42 8.06 13.61
CA ASP A 52 -5.49 7.79 15.06
C ASP A 52 -4.32 8.38 15.85
N LYS A 53 -3.39 9.06 15.21
CA LYS A 53 -2.38 9.83 15.96
C LYS A 53 -3.02 11.12 16.44
N LYS A 54 -3.60 11.07 17.67
CA LYS A 54 -4.04 12.25 18.41
C LYS A 54 -2.98 13.33 18.23
N HIS A 55 -3.38 14.48 17.69
CA HIS A 55 -2.52 15.64 17.59
C HIS A 55 -2.12 16.05 19.01
N PHE A 56 -0.96 15.59 19.47
CA PHE A 56 -0.27 16.21 20.57
C PHE A 56 0.32 17.52 20.03
N SER A 57 -0.34 18.63 20.32
CA SER A 57 0.22 19.95 20.05
C SER A 57 1.24 20.24 21.16
N PRO A 58 2.54 20.39 20.83
CA PRO A 58 3.57 20.64 21.84
C PRO A 58 3.52 22.04 22.43
N ILE A 59 2.62 22.94 21.97
CA ILE A 59 2.71 24.39 22.22
C ILE A 59 1.89 24.85 23.42
N ASP A 60 0.83 24.16 23.85
CA ASP A 60 -0.01 24.68 24.92
C ASP A 60 -0.54 23.68 25.96
N GLY A 61 -0.18 22.39 25.88
CA GLY A 61 -0.59 21.40 26.86
C GLY A 61 -2.11 21.13 26.94
N THR A 62 -2.90 21.70 26.06
CA THR A 62 -4.35 21.51 26.04
C THR A 62 -4.68 20.28 25.20
N ARG A 63 -5.35 19.32 25.82
CA ARG A 63 -6.08 18.26 25.11
C ARG A 63 -7.32 18.90 24.50
N SER A 64 -7.32 19.16 23.21
CA SER A 64 -8.60 19.43 22.54
C SER A 64 -9.31 18.09 22.37
N ASP A 65 -10.33 17.86 23.20
CA ASP A 65 -11.27 16.74 23.06
C ASP A 65 -12.24 16.94 21.85
N SER A 66 -11.80 17.61 20.81
CA SER A 66 -12.50 17.59 19.54
C SER A 66 -12.18 16.25 18.87
N GLU A 67 -13.02 15.27 19.13
CA GLU A 67 -13.09 14.04 18.35
C GLU A 67 -13.39 14.42 16.90
N VAL A 68 -12.34 14.56 16.08
CA VAL A 68 -12.53 14.53 14.63
C VAL A 68 -12.93 13.09 14.32
N PRO A 69 -14.16 12.84 13.80
CA PRO A 69 -14.58 11.48 13.49
C PRO A 69 -13.56 10.84 12.58
N SER A 70 -13.02 9.69 12.97
CA SER A 70 -12.16 8.92 12.07
C SER A 70 -13.01 8.44 10.90
N LEU A 71 -12.58 8.78 9.69
CA LEU A 71 -13.24 8.32 8.47
C LEU A 71 -13.01 6.81 8.32
N GLY A 72 -14.04 6.08 7.91
CA GLY A 72 -13.92 4.67 7.55
C GLY A 72 -12.98 4.47 6.35
N VAL A 73 -12.51 3.24 6.14
CA VAL A 73 -11.60 2.90 5.03
C VAL A 73 -12.21 3.23 3.66
N GLU A 74 -13.51 3.19 3.55
CA GLU A 74 -14.26 3.47 2.30
C GLU A 74 -13.97 4.87 1.75
N SER A 75 -13.65 5.83 2.63
CA SER A 75 -13.28 7.20 2.23
C SER A 75 -11.92 7.28 1.52
N PHE A 76 -11.13 6.22 1.58
CA PHE A 76 -9.77 6.12 1.01
C PHE A 76 -9.70 5.12 -0.15
N ILE A 77 -10.83 4.48 -0.47
CA ILE A 77 -10.97 3.58 -1.62
C ILE A 77 -11.61 4.38 -2.76
N HIS A 78 -10.94 4.42 -3.88
CA HIS A 78 -11.38 5.21 -5.04
C HIS A 78 -11.64 4.30 -6.24
N PRO A 79 -12.81 4.43 -6.92
CA PRO A 79 -13.06 3.71 -8.15
C PRO A 79 -12.12 4.22 -9.26
N THR A 80 -11.47 3.32 -9.98
CA THR A 80 -10.52 3.69 -11.05
C THR A 80 -11.19 4.11 -12.36
N GLY A 81 -12.50 3.92 -12.47
CA GLY A 81 -13.22 4.01 -13.74
C GLY A 81 -13.16 2.74 -14.59
N MET A 82 -12.31 1.78 -14.23
CA MET A 82 -12.32 0.42 -14.77
C MET A 82 -13.24 -0.46 -13.92
N GLU A 83 -14.06 -1.27 -14.59
CA GLU A 83 -15.00 -2.15 -13.92
C GLU A 83 -14.27 -3.13 -13.00
N LEU A 84 -14.78 -3.33 -11.79
CA LEU A 84 -14.24 -4.25 -10.76
C LEU A 84 -12.86 -3.89 -10.21
N ILE A 85 -12.29 -2.72 -10.50
CA ILE A 85 -10.99 -2.28 -9.96
C ILE A 85 -11.16 -1.02 -9.14
N ASP A 86 -10.90 -1.15 -7.84
CA ASP A 86 -10.78 -0.03 -6.91
C ASP A 86 -9.31 0.20 -6.55
N PHE A 87 -8.99 1.41 -6.10
CA PHE A 87 -7.62 1.84 -5.82
C PHE A 87 -7.51 2.60 -4.50
N ILE A 88 -6.48 2.26 -3.71
CA ILE A 88 -6.02 3.07 -2.57
C ILE A 88 -4.68 3.68 -2.93
N PRO A 89 -4.59 5.00 -3.16
CA PRO A 89 -3.33 5.68 -3.42
C PRO A 89 -2.43 5.66 -2.17
N ARG A 90 -1.16 6.01 -2.32
CA ARG A 90 -0.22 6.02 -1.19
C ARG A 90 -0.56 7.04 -0.10
N GLY A 91 -1.26 8.11 -0.45
CA GLY A 91 -1.52 9.24 0.44
C GLY A 91 -0.32 10.19 0.56
N ARG A 92 -0.35 11.05 1.59
CA ARG A 92 0.79 11.92 1.93
C ARG A 92 2.00 11.07 2.34
N GLN A 93 3.19 11.61 2.15
CA GLN A 93 4.41 10.91 2.58
C GLN A 93 4.57 10.99 4.11
N PRO A 94 4.54 9.88 4.83
CA PRO A 94 4.74 9.87 6.28
C PRO A 94 6.23 9.91 6.64
N HIS A 95 6.55 10.36 7.86
CA HIS A 95 7.93 10.35 8.35
C HIS A 95 8.51 8.92 8.51
N ASN A 96 7.68 7.98 8.92
CA ASN A 96 8.09 6.59 9.12
C ASN A 96 7.05 5.61 8.53
N PRO A 97 7.14 5.29 7.23
CA PRO A 97 6.24 4.35 6.57
C PRO A 97 6.24 2.96 7.22
N THR A 98 7.43 2.44 7.52
CA THR A 98 7.59 1.10 8.11
C THR A 98 6.79 0.94 9.40
N SER A 99 6.87 1.94 10.30
CA SER A 99 6.13 1.91 11.57
C SER A 99 4.60 1.90 11.37
N LEU A 100 4.10 2.55 10.32
CA LEU A 100 2.67 2.53 9.99
C LEU A 100 2.24 1.14 9.49
N LEU A 101 3.03 0.55 8.60
CA LEU A 101 2.74 -0.77 8.03
C LEU A 101 2.87 -1.91 9.04
N MET A 102 3.70 -1.75 10.08
CA MET A 102 3.81 -2.71 11.19
C MET A 102 2.73 -2.52 12.27
N GLY A 103 1.93 -1.48 12.17
CA GLY A 103 0.90 -1.16 13.16
C GLY A 103 -0.34 -2.06 13.07
N GLU A 104 -1.03 -2.26 14.20
CA GLU A 104 -2.28 -3.04 14.26
C GLU A 104 -3.36 -2.51 13.31
N LYS A 105 -3.38 -1.19 13.08
CA LYS A 105 -4.35 -0.57 12.16
C LYS A 105 -4.19 -1.08 10.72
N PHE A 106 -2.96 -1.31 10.26
CA PHE A 106 -2.72 -1.91 8.96
C PHE A 106 -3.14 -3.39 8.92
N ASN A 107 -2.90 -4.14 10.02
CA ASN A 107 -3.37 -5.53 10.14
C ASN A 107 -4.91 -5.61 10.05
N HIS A 108 -5.61 -4.74 10.77
CA HIS A 108 -7.08 -4.69 10.74
C HIS A 108 -7.59 -4.29 9.37
N LEU A 109 -6.97 -3.27 8.75
CA LEU A 109 -7.29 -2.86 7.38
C LEU A 109 -7.21 -4.03 6.40
N MET A 110 -6.09 -4.77 6.42
CA MET A 110 -5.90 -5.91 5.52
C MET A 110 -6.89 -7.03 5.79
N ALA A 111 -7.23 -7.29 7.05
CA ALA A 111 -8.24 -8.28 7.41
C ALA A 111 -9.64 -7.89 6.90
N GLU A 112 -10.01 -6.63 7.01
CA GLU A 112 -11.28 -6.09 6.52
C GLU A 112 -11.36 -6.16 4.99
N LEU A 113 -10.32 -5.66 4.29
CA LEU A 113 -10.30 -5.64 2.83
C LEU A 113 -10.35 -7.03 2.20
N LYS A 114 -9.75 -8.04 2.84
CA LYS A 114 -9.82 -9.44 2.40
C LYS A 114 -11.24 -10.01 2.38
N THR A 115 -12.18 -9.42 3.09
CA THR A 115 -13.60 -9.83 3.07
C THR A 115 -14.39 -9.20 1.92
N GLN A 116 -13.88 -8.11 1.35
CA GLN A 116 -14.59 -7.28 0.36
C GLN A 116 -14.12 -7.50 -1.08
N TYR A 117 -12.89 -8.01 -1.26
CA TYR A 117 -12.24 -8.18 -2.56
C TYR A 117 -11.78 -9.61 -2.79
N ASP A 118 -11.90 -10.09 -4.03
CA ASP A 118 -11.37 -11.40 -4.44
C ASP A 118 -9.83 -11.40 -4.50
N TYR A 119 -9.26 -10.26 -4.93
CA TYR A 119 -7.81 -10.04 -5.00
C TYR A 119 -7.43 -8.68 -4.47
N ILE A 120 -6.32 -8.63 -3.74
CA ILE A 120 -5.67 -7.38 -3.32
C ILE A 120 -4.27 -7.40 -3.91
N VAL A 121 -3.98 -6.44 -4.80
CA VAL A 121 -2.66 -6.26 -5.42
C VAL A 121 -1.96 -5.10 -4.74
N ILE A 122 -0.83 -5.36 -4.07
CA ILE A 122 -0.06 -4.33 -3.37
C ILE A 122 1.21 -4.03 -4.15
N ASP A 123 1.33 -2.82 -4.70
CA ASP A 123 2.60 -2.33 -5.24
C ASP A 123 3.51 -1.92 -4.08
N SER A 124 4.76 -2.35 -4.11
CA SER A 124 5.71 -2.16 -3.01
C SER A 124 6.96 -1.40 -3.46
N PRO A 125 7.66 -0.72 -2.54
CA PRO A 125 8.97 -0.15 -2.87
C PRO A 125 9.97 -1.23 -3.29
N PRO A 126 11.11 -0.87 -3.91
CA PRO A 126 12.16 -1.80 -4.25
C PRO A 126 12.66 -2.54 -3.00
N ILE A 127 12.74 -3.87 -3.04
CA ILE A 127 13.11 -4.73 -1.90
C ILE A 127 14.48 -4.39 -1.32
N LEU A 128 15.41 -3.90 -2.15
CA LEU A 128 16.76 -3.51 -1.73
C LEU A 128 16.83 -2.10 -1.14
N ALA A 129 15.81 -1.29 -1.35
CA ALA A 129 15.81 0.12 -0.96
C ALA A 129 15.05 0.38 0.35
N ALA A 130 14.12 -0.49 0.74
CA ALA A 130 13.27 -0.26 1.89
C ALA A 130 12.80 -1.56 2.56
N SER A 131 12.83 -1.59 3.89
CA SER A 131 12.25 -2.66 4.71
C SER A 131 10.73 -2.79 4.55
N ASP A 132 10.08 -1.73 4.07
CA ASP A 132 8.63 -1.67 3.87
C ASP A 132 8.13 -2.83 2.98
N ALA A 133 8.90 -3.19 1.93
CA ALA A 133 8.56 -4.31 1.06
C ALA A 133 8.49 -5.65 1.81
N MET A 134 9.38 -5.85 2.80
CA MET A 134 9.39 -7.07 3.62
C MET A 134 8.19 -7.11 4.58
N VAL A 135 7.78 -5.96 5.11
CA VAL A 135 6.58 -5.86 5.95
C VAL A 135 5.33 -6.14 5.14
N LEU A 136 5.20 -5.53 3.97
CA LEU A 136 4.06 -5.77 3.06
C LEU A 136 3.97 -7.24 2.65
N ALA A 137 5.11 -7.90 2.40
CA ALA A 137 5.15 -9.32 2.02
C ALA A 137 4.56 -10.25 3.09
N GLN A 138 4.58 -9.86 4.38
CA GLN A 138 3.98 -10.66 5.46
C GLN A 138 2.44 -10.72 5.37
N HIS A 139 1.82 -9.77 4.68
CA HIS A 139 0.37 -9.71 4.48
C HIS A 139 -0.09 -10.34 3.17
N ALA A 140 0.86 -10.76 2.31
CA ALA A 140 0.59 -11.32 1.00
C ALA A 140 0.62 -12.84 1.02
N ASP A 141 -0.34 -13.48 0.35
CA ASP A 141 -0.35 -14.92 0.13
C ASP A 141 0.66 -15.34 -0.94
N LYS A 142 0.99 -14.41 -1.85
CA LYS A 142 1.99 -14.60 -2.91
C LYS A 142 2.78 -13.31 -3.14
N VAL A 143 4.07 -13.46 -3.42
CA VAL A 143 4.98 -12.36 -3.74
C VAL A 143 5.51 -12.53 -5.15
N LEU A 144 5.34 -11.50 -5.98
CA LEU A 144 5.89 -11.43 -7.32
C LEU A 144 7.12 -10.53 -7.33
N ILE A 145 8.28 -11.08 -7.69
CA ILE A 145 9.53 -10.33 -7.80
C ILE A 145 9.76 -9.95 -9.25
N VAL A 146 9.82 -8.65 -9.51
CA VAL A 146 10.12 -8.10 -10.83
C VAL A 146 11.58 -7.75 -10.92
N THR A 147 12.31 -8.41 -11.83
CA THR A 147 13.73 -8.18 -12.08
C THR A 147 13.93 -7.61 -13.48
N LYS A 148 14.94 -6.75 -13.64
CA LYS A 148 15.34 -6.24 -14.94
C LYS A 148 16.60 -6.95 -15.41
N PHE A 149 16.58 -7.54 -16.60
CA PHE A 149 17.76 -8.16 -17.20
C PHE A 149 18.89 -7.13 -17.38
N ASN A 150 20.12 -7.49 -17.10
CA ASN A 150 21.33 -6.65 -17.13
C ASN A 150 21.37 -5.41 -16.21
N HIS A 151 20.53 -5.36 -15.19
CA HIS A 151 20.62 -4.36 -14.12
C HIS A 151 20.82 -4.98 -12.73
N SER A 152 21.18 -6.26 -12.67
CA SER A 152 21.59 -6.89 -11.43
C SER A 152 22.97 -6.37 -11.07
N ILE A 153 23.08 -5.64 -9.97
CA ILE A 153 24.35 -5.43 -9.30
C ILE A 153 24.88 -6.82 -8.95
N GLU A 154 26.08 -7.16 -9.37
CA GLU A 154 26.79 -8.38 -8.95
C GLU A 154 26.95 -8.35 -7.43
N GLY A 155 25.99 -8.89 -6.74
CA GLY A 155 25.98 -9.12 -5.32
C GLY A 155 25.39 -10.49 -5.08
N SER A 156 26.25 -11.46 -4.75
CA SER A 156 25.91 -12.84 -4.46
C SER A 156 24.88 -12.93 -3.35
N TRP A 157 23.65 -13.29 -3.71
CA TRP A 157 22.58 -13.62 -2.76
C TRP A 157 22.60 -15.12 -2.48
N PHE A 158 23.36 -15.53 -1.46
CA PHE A 158 23.19 -16.85 -0.85
C PHE A 158 22.13 -16.74 0.25
N MET A 159 20.87 -17.07 -0.06
CA MET A 159 19.96 -17.53 0.98
C MET A 159 20.36 -18.95 1.36
N ARG A 160 21.04 -19.13 2.49
CA ARG A 160 21.14 -20.42 3.16
C ARG A 160 19.78 -20.74 3.76
N SER A 161 19.07 -21.69 3.19
CA SER A 161 18.00 -22.40 3.86
C SER A 161 18.64 -23.20 5.01
N SER A 162 18.39 -22.82 6.24
CA SER A 162 18.62 -23.70 7.41
C SER A 162 17.44 -24.67 7.50
N LYS A 163 17.76 -25.96 7.41
CA LYS A 163 16.86 -27.08 7.67
C LYS A 163 16.37 -27.05 9.12
#